data_4a83bbbc78e724794ab2758e151b3527
#
_entry.id   4a83bbbc78e724794ab2758e151b3527
#
_cell.length_a   1.000
_cell.length_b   1.000
_cell.length_c   1.000
_cell.angle_alpha   90.00
_cell.angle_beta   90.00
_cell.angle_gamma   90.00
#
_symmetry.space_group_name_H-M   'P 1'
#
loop_
_entity.id
_entity.type
_entity.pdbx_description
1 polymer ?
#
loop_
_entity_poly.entity_id
_entity_poly.type
_entity_poly.pdbx_seq_one_letter_code
_entity_poly.pdbx_strand_id
1 'polypeptide(L)'
;MREWTPNSGYGAHAFGIVGDAAKKVSSFQAFYDAREKILPWIKEYSPYELVSKDDPAVGLYFPTVPNLGKDEKDATHSANFGVKLKEHCDAVGVACELVYPGAPEVKHAKEIDFIKAKLLSVAK
;
A
#
# COMPACT_ATOMS: atom_id res chain seq x y z
N MET A 1 0.43 9.92 1.46
CA MET A 1 1.57 9.17 0.88
C MET A 1 2.93 9.78 1.21
N ARG A 2 3.20 11.07 0.97
CA ARG A 2 4.45 11.72 1.43
C ARG A 2 4.65 11.69 2.94
N GLU A 3 3.57 11.70 3.69
CA GLU A 3 3.59 11.56 5.15
C GLU A 3 3.98 10.14 5.60
N TRP A 4 3.78 9.15 4.73
CA TRP A 4 4.08 7.76 5.03
C TRP A 4 5.52 7.39 4.66
N THR A 5 5.95 7.80 3.46
CA THR A 5 7.28 7.56 2.93
C THR A 5 7.70 8.75 2.06
N PRO A 6 8.42 9.75 2.62
CA PRO A 6 8.69 11.03 1.96
C PRO A 6 9.42 10.93 0.62
N ASN A 7 10.34 9.98 0.49
CA ASN A 7 11.11 9.76 -0.73
C ASN A 7 10.46 8.83 -1.75
N SER A 8 9.21 8.41 -1.54
CA SER A 8 8.46 7.61 -2.52
C SER A 8 8.22 8.41 -3.80
N GLY A 9 8.63 7.87 -4.92
CA GLY A 9 8.55 8.52 -6.24
C GLY A 9 7.74 7.76 -7.29
N TYR A 10 7.01 6.72 -6.87
CA TYR A 10 6.22 5.89 -7.79
C TYR A 10 4.81 6.43 -8.02
N GLY A 11 4.15 5.91 -9.04
CA GLY A 11 2.75 6.21 -9.38
C GLY A 11 2.61 7.09 -10.62
N ALA A 12 3.50 8.03 -10.86
CA ALA A 12 3.41 8.94 -12.00
C ALA A 12 3.26 8.21 -13.35
N HIS A 13 4.06 7.17 -13.59
CA HIS A 13 4.03 6.40 -14.82
C HIS A 13 2.71 5.64 -15.05
N ALA A 14 2.06 5.18 -13.99
CA ALA A 14 0.78 4.48 -14.07
C ALA A 14 -0.35 5.41 -14.59
N PHE A 15 -0.19 6.71 -14.39
CA PHE A 15 -1.13 7.73 -14.86
C PHE A 15 -0.63 8.49 -16.09
N GLY A 16 0.42 8.00 -16.77
CA GLY A 16 0.98 8.64 -17.94
C GLY A 16 1.60 10.01 -17.68
N ILE A 17 1.93 10.33 -16.43
CA ILE A 17 2.46 11.63 -16.03
C ILE A 17 3.98 11.60 -16.11
N VAL A 18 4.53 12.53 -16.87
CA VAL A 18 5.97 12.71 -17.05
C VAL A 18 6.39 14.06 -16.49
N GLY A 19 7.55 14.09 -15.87
CA GLY A 19 8.16 15.34 -15.41
C GLY A 19 8.59 16.26 -16.56
N ASP A 20 8.99 17.46 -16.22
CA ASP A 20 9.52 18.45 -17.16
C ASP A 20 10.97 18.77 -16.80
N ALA A 21 11.91 18.20 -17.56
CA ALA A 21 13.35 18.38 -17.32
C ALA A 21 13.78 19.84 -17.48
N ALA A 22 13.17 20.58 -18.40
CA ALA A 22 13.48 22.00 -18.63
C ALA A 22 13.11 22.87 -17.43
N LYS A 23 12.02 22.51 -16.75
CA LYS A 23 11.56 23.17 -15.51
C LYS A 23 12.08 22.51 -14.24
N LYS A 24 12.93 21.47 -14.36
CA LYS A 24 13.44 20.68 -13.23
C LYS A 24 12.33 20.07 -12.36
N VAL A 25 11.22 19.70 -12.98
CA VAL A 25 10.08 19.04 -12.32
C VAL A 25 10.22 17.53 -12.51
N SER A 26 10.34 16.77 -11.42
CA SER A 26 10.33 15.29 -11.47
C SER A 26 8.96 14.77 -11.84
N SER A 27 8.90 13.54 -12.39
CA SER A 27 7.62 12.87 -12.66
C SER A 27 6.76 12.72 -11.40
N PHE A 28 7.39 12.47 -10.25
CA PHE A 28 6.67 12.41 -8.98
C PHE A 28 6.08 13.78 -8.57
N GLN A 29 6.84 14.87 -8.74
CA GLN A 29 6.32 16.21 -8.46
C GLN A 29 5.16 16.56 -9.38
N ALA A 30 5.28 16.27 -10.68
CA ALA A 30 4.21 16.48 -11.65
C ALA A 30 2.95 15.66 -11.29
N PHE A 31 3.12 14.40 -10.86
CA PHE A 31 2.03 13.55 -10.38
C PHE A 31 1.38 14.15 -9.12
N TYR A 32 2.17 14.58 -8.17
CA TYR A 32 1.69 15.17 -6.93
C TYR A 32 0.88 16.46 -7.18
N ASP A 33 1.38 17.31 -8.07
CA ASP A 33 0.72 18.56 -8.44
C ASP A 33 -0.60 18.31 -9.22
N ALA A 34 -0.65 17.23 -10.00
CA ALA A 34 -1.85 16.83 -10.74
C ALA A 34 -2.86 16.00 -9.91
N ARG A 35 -2.55 15.70 -8.64
CA ARG A 35 -3.29 14.72 -7.83
C ARG A 35 -4.80 14.98 -7.79
N GLU A 36 -5.22 16.21 -7.59
CA GLU A 36 -6.65 16.56 -7.55
C GLU A 36 -7.35 16.28 -8.88
N LYS A 37 -6.68 16.56 -9.99
CA LYS A 37 -7.22 16.33 -11.34
C LYS A 37 -7.38 14.85 -11.65
N ILE A 38 -6.46 14.00 -11.17
CA ILE A 38 -6.46 12.56 -11.42
C ILE A 38 -7.07 11.75 -10.26
N LEU A 39 -7.60 12.43 -9.24
CA LEU A 39 -8.18 11.78 -8.08
C LEU A 39 -9.28 10.74 -8.43
N PRO A 40 -10.16 10.96 -9.42
CA PRO A 40 -11.10 9.94 -9.85
C PRO A 40 -10.43 8.63 -10.28
N TRP A 41 -9.33 8.73 -11.05
CA TRP A 41 -8.55 7.56 -11.44
C TRP A 41 -7.85 6.88 -10.26
N ILE A 42 -7.27 7.69 -9.34
CA ILE A 42 -6.67 7.14 -8.14
C ILE A 42 -7.70 6.31 -7.36
N LYS A 43 -8.91 6.82 -7.19
CA LYS A 43 -10.00 6.13 -6.49
C LYS A 43 -10.47 4.86 -7.20
N GLU A 44 -10.42 4.85 -8.53
CA GLU A 44 -10.82 3.69 -9.34
C GLU A 44 -9.84 2.52 -9.24
N TYR A 45 -8.54 2.79 -9.06
CA TYR A 45 -7.49 1.77 -9.15
C TYR A 45 -6.69 1.56 -7.87
N SER A 46 -6.88 2.39 -6.85
CA SER A 46 -6.14 2.29 -5.60
C SER A 46 -6.74 1.21 -4.70
N PRO A 47 -6.00 0.15 -4.34
CA PRO A 47 -6.49 -0.83 -3.35
C PRO A 47 -6.92 -0.17 -2.03
N TYR A 48 -6.25 0.90 -1.63
CA TYR A 48 -6.59 1.67 -0.44
C TYR A 48 -7.99 2.31 -0.53
N GLU A 49 -8.36 2.83 -1.71
CA GLU A 49 -9.65 3.50 -1.91
C GLU A 49 -10.79 2.50 -2.16
N LEU A 50 -10.46 1.30 -2.69
CA LEU A 50 -11.44 0.30 -3.12
C LEU A 50 -11.82 -0.67 -2.02
N VAL A 51 -10.96 -0.87 -1.02
CA VAL A 51 -11.24 -1.86 0.02
C VAL A 51 -12.53 -1.55 0.76
N SER A 52 -13.41 -2.54 0.86
CA SER A 52 -14.74 -2.43 1.46
C SER A 52 -15.07 -3.66 2.30
N LYS A 53 -16.09 -3.56 3.16
CA LYS A 53 -16.43 -4.57 4.17
C LYS A 53 -16.66 -5.99 3.62
N ASP A 54 -17.05 -6.11 2.35
CA ASP A 54 -17.34 -7.38 1.68
C ASP A 54 -16.12 -7.99 0.97
N ASP A 55 -14.96 -7.33 1.06
CA ASP A 55 -13.74 -7.88 0.52
C ASP A 55 -13.21 -9.08 1.32
N PRO A 56 -12.53 -10.02 0.65
CA PRO A 56 -11.89 -11.13 1.32
C PRO A 56 -10.76 -10.68 2.23
N ALA A 57 -10.36 -11.57 3.16
CA ALA A 57 -9.24 -11.30 4.04
C ALA A 57 -7.94 -11.03 3.27
N VAL A 58 -7.17 -10.05 3.73
CA VAL A 58 -5.93 -9.58 3.10
C VAL A 58 -4.71 -10.02 3.91
N GLY A 59 -3.66 -10.52 3.25
CA GLY A 59 -2.35 -10.79 3.84
C GLY A 59 -1.28 -9.89 3.21
N LEU A 60 -0.59 -9.11 4.04
CA LEU A 60 0.44 -8.16 3.64
C LEU A 60 1.78 -8.59 4.24
N TYR A 61 2.75 -8.89 3.39
CA TYR A 61 4.04 -9.45 3.79
C TYR A 61 5.18 -8.55 3.33
N PHE A 62 6.01 -8.10 4.26
CA PHE A 62 7.13 -7.22 3.98
C PHE A 62 8.43 -7.75 4.59
N PRO A 63 9.56 -7.64 3.87
CA PRO A 63 10.86 -8.08 4.39
C PRO A 63 11.49 -7.09 5.37
N THR A 64 10.94 -5.89 5.50
CA THR A 64 11.48 -4.79 6.32
C THR A 64 10.46 -4.28 7.33
N VAL A 65 10.97 -3.74 8.43
CA VAL A 65 10.15 -3.09 9.47
C VAL A 65 9.62 -1.75 8.93
N PRO A 66 8.36 -1.37 9.19
CA PRO A 66 7.83 -0.07 8.80
C PRO A 66 8.54 1.07 9.55
N ASN A 67 8.67 2.21 8.90
CA ASN A 67 9.35 3.39 9.42
C ASN A 67 8.61 4.66 8.93
N LEU A 68 7.39 4.84 9.41
CA LEU A 68 6.49 5.91 8.97
C LEU A 68 7.12 7.30 9.10
N GLY A 69 6.96 8.11 8.07
CA GLY A 69 7.43 9.49 8.03
C GLY A 69 8.93 9.65 7.79
N LYS A 70 9.65 8.55 7.50
CA LYS A 70 11.08 8.56 7.20
C LYS A 70 11.34 8.13 5.75
N ASP A 71 12.50 8.52 5.24
CA ASP A 71 12.99 8.02 3.97
C ASP A 71 13.33 6.53 4.08
N GLU A 72 12.92 5.78 3.08
CA GLU A 72 13.13 4.35 2.99
C GLU A 72 14.13 4.03 1.87
N LYS A 73 14.98 3.02 2.07
CA LYS A 73 15.93 2.57 1.05
C LYS A 73 15.20 2.08 -0.21
N ASP A 74 14.12 1.34 -0.02
CA ASP A 74 13.21 0.89 -1.07
C ASP A 74 11.82 1.48 -0.81
N ALA A 75 11.66 2.74 -1.17
CA ALA A 75 10.45 3.50 -0.88
C ALA A 75 9.20 2.92 -1.54
N THR A 76 9.36 2.23 -2.68
CA THR A 76 8.25 1.64 -3.43
C THR A 76 7.67 0.40 -2.74
N HIS A 77 8.51 -0.39 -2.09
CA HIS A 77 8.12 -1.62 -1.41
C HIS A 77 8.13 -1.48 0.12
N SER A 78 8.04 -0.26 0.62
CA SER A 78 8.05 0.01 2.06
C SER A 78 6.84 -0.59 2.79
N ALA A 79 7.10 -1.20 3.94
CA ALA A 79 6.05 -1.69 4.84
C ALA A 79 5.15 -0.55 5.38
N ASN A 80 5.53 0.71 5.20
CA ASN A 80 4.68 1.87 5.54
C ASN A 80 3.34 1.83 4.82
N PHE A 81 3.31 1.36 3.57
CA PHE A 81 2.05 1.20 2.82
C PHE A 81 1.21 0.07 3.39
N GLY A 82 1.84 -1.01 3.83
CA GLY A 82 1.18 -2.11 4.51
C GLY A 82 0.51 -1.68 5.80
N VAL A 83 1.19 -0.87 6.62
CA VAL A 83 0.61 -0.29 7.85
C VAL A 83 -0.64 0.52 7.52
N LYS A 84 -0.56 1.40 6.53
CA LYS A 84 -1.69 2.27 6.19
C LYS A 84 -2.87 1.51 5.56
N LEU A 85 -2.58 0.51 4.74
CA LEU A 85 -3.64 -0.34 4.21
C LEU A 85 -4.29 -1.19 5.32
N LYS A 86 -3.50 -1.73 6.25
CA LYS A 86 -4.06 -2.45 7.40
C LYS A 86 -4.96 -1.56 8.27
N GLU A 87 -4.50 -0.35 8.62
CA GLU A 87 -5.31 0.62 9.36
C GLU A 87 -6.67 0.86 8.68
N HIS A 88 -6.66 0.97 7.34
CA HIS A 88 -7.88 1.18 6.57
C HIS A 88 -8.76 -0.07 6.54
N CYS A 89 -8.18 -1.26 6.30
CA CYS A 89 -8.91 -2.53 6.39
C CYS A 89 -9.61 -2.69 7.75
N ASP A 90 -8.89 -2.42 8.84
CA ASP A 90 -9.44 -2.49 10.20
C ASP A 90 -10.61 -1.51 10.37
N ALA A 91 -10.49 -0.30 9.84
CA ALA A 91 -11.55 0.73 9.93
C ALA A 91 -12.83 0.35 9.16
N VAL A 92 -12.70 -0.36 8.03
CA VAL A 92 -13.87 -0.81 7.24
C VAL A 92 -14.34 -2.23 7.59
N GLY A 93 -13.63 -2.92 8.49
CA GLY A 93 -14.02 -4.24 8.98
C GLY A 93 -13.55 -5.41 8.13
N VAL A 94 -12.50 -5.23 7.33
CA VAL A 94 -11.83 -6.30 6.57
C VAL A 94 -10.71 -6.92 7.40
N ALA A 95 -10.71 -8.25 7.52
CA ALA A 95 -9.63 -8.96 8.19
C ALA A 95 -8.31 -8.78 7.44
N CYS A 96 -7.31 -8.19 8.07
CA CYS A 96 -6.01 -7.93 7.46
C CYS A 96 -4.88 -8.37 8.37
N GLU A 97 -3.97 -9.19 7.84
CA GLU A 97 -2.74 -9.58 8.52
C GLU A 97 -1.56 -8.81 7.90
N LEU A 98 -0.78 -8.16 8.75
CA LEU A 98 0.44 -7.45 8.35
C LEU A 98 1.64 -8.14 8.99
N VAL A 99 2.53 -8.65 8.17
CA VAL A 99 3.70 -9.44 8.56
C VAL A 99 4.98 -8.74 8.13
N TYR A 100 5.86 -8.50 9.08
CA TYR A 100 7.20 -7.97 8.88
C TYR A 100 8.08 -8.43 10.07
N PRO A 101 9.42 -8.31 10.02
CA PRO A 101 10.28 -8.70 11.14
C PRO A 101 9.90 -7.98 12.44
N GLY A 102 9.48 -8.76 13.45
CA GLY A 102 9.03 -8.22 14.74
C GLY A 102 7.58 -7.70 14.77
N ALA A 103 6.77 -7.98 13.75
CA ALA A 103 5.35 -7.59 13.76
C ALA A 103 4.60 -8.24 14.95
N PRO A 104 3.72 -7.51 15.63
CA PRO A 104 2.86 -8.08 16.66
C PRO A 104 1.78 -8.97 16.02
N GLU A 105 1.29 -9.95 16.79
CA GLU A 105 0.08 -10.72 16.46
C GLU A 105 0.09 -11.44 15.10
N VAL A 106 1.25 -11.94 14.67
CA VAL A 106 1.37 -12.71 13.43
C VAL A 106 0.68 -14.06 13.60
N LYS A 107 -0.40 -14.31 12.85
CA LYS A 107 -1.12 -15.61 12.82
C LYS A 107 -0.51 -16.55 11.80
N HIS A 108 -0.16 -16.05 10.63
CA HIS A 108 0.42 -16.83 9.54
C HIS A 108 1.75 -16.20 9.14
N ALA A 109 2.86 -16.78 9.57
CA ALA A 109 4.20 -16.24 9.31
C ALA A 109 4.62 -16.32 7.82
N LYS A 110 3.94 -17.14 7.01
CA LYS A 110 4.19 -17.31 5.59
C LYS A 110 2.91 -17.11 4.78
N GLU A 111 3.04 -16.56 3.60
CA GLU A 111 1.94 -16.31 2.66
C GLU A 111 1.16 -17.60 2.38
N ILE A 112 1.88 -18.71 2.18
CA ILE A 112 1.24 -20.01 1.87
C ILE A 112 0.35 -20.53 3.02
N ASP A 113 0.72 -20.25 4.27
CA ASP A 113 -0.07 -20.67 5.42
C ASP A 113 -1.37 -19.84 5.52
N PHE A 114 -1.27 -18.55 5.25
CA PHE A 114 -2.43 -17.66 5.14
C PHE A 114 -3.38 -18.14 4.04
N ILE A 115 -2.87 -18.38 2.84
CA ILE A 115 -3.68 -18.84 1.68
C ILE A 115 -4.39 -20.15 2.02
N LYS A 116 -3.66 -21.14 2.55
CA LYS A 116 -4.25 -22.44 2.95
C LYS A 116 -5.34 -22.27 4.00
N ALA A 117 -5.10 -21.46 5.03
CA ALA A 117 -6.08 -21.23 6.08
C ALA A 117 -7.38 -20.60 5.53
N LYS A 118 -7.26 -19.64 4.59
CA LYS A 118 -8.43 -18.99 3.99
C LYS A 118 -9.18 -19.91 3.04
N LEU A 119 -8.49 -20.64 2.17
CA LEU A 119 -9.13 -21.60 1.25
C LEU A 119 -9.85 -22.72 1.99
N LEU A 120 -9.24 -23.27 3.05
CA LEU A 120 -9.85 -24.35 3.83
C LEU A 120 -11.02 -23.87 4.71
N SER A 121 -11.09 -22.60 5.04
CA SER A 121 -12.22 -22.04 5.81
C SER A 121 -13.49 -21.88 4.97
N VAL A 122 -13.37 -21.78 3.66
CA VAL A 122 -14.51 -21.64 2.73
C VAL A 122 -15.11 -23.01 2.36
N ALA A 123 -14.37 -24.10 2.58
CA ALA A 123 -14.80 -25.47 2.24
C ALA A 123 -15.69 -26.13 3.29
N LYS A 124 -16.16 -25.40 4.28
CA LYS A 124 -17.12 -25.86 5.30
C LYS A 124 -18.45 -25.13 5.13
#